data_3070013a504ea6023fdda0e600514097
#
_entry.id   3070013a504ea6023fdda0e600514097
#
_cell.length_a   1.000
_cell.length_b   1.000
_cell.length_c   1.000
_cell.angle_alpha   90.00
_cell.angle_beta   90.00
_cell.angle_gamma   90.00
#
_symmetry.space_group_name_H-M   'P 1'
#
loop_
_entity.id
_entity.type
_entity.pdbx_description
1 polymer ?
#
loop_
_entity_poly.entity_id
_entity_poly.type
_entity_poly.pdbx_seq_one_letter_code
_entity_poly.pdbx_strand_id
1 'polypeptide(L)'
;HGAGHLALYASVACGGTACWVNEIGFDVDRDVIEKINSSIRTGKHNFIVIVSEGITDVHHLARYIEEKTGVESRATVLGHIQRGGTPTARDRIIASQMGCYAVDLLEQGIGNRVVIQKNAKIIDYDILEALTMKKGLDRGLLEVNQIINI
;
A
#
# COMPACT_ATOMS: atom_id res chain seq x y z
N HIS A 1 0.01 -8.80 4.76
CA HIS A 1 1.24 -8.75 5.54
C HIS A 1 2.43 -8.93 4.60
N GLY A 2 3.41 -8.06 4.66
CA GLY A 2 4.59 -8.12 3.80
C GLY A 2 4.40 -7.68 2.34
N ALA A 3 3.26 -7.09 1.97
CA ALA A 3 3.01 -6.53 0.65
C ALA A 3 2.81 -5.01 0.71
N GLY A 4 3.40 -4.29 -0.24
CA GLY A 4 3.43 -2.83 -0.27
C GLY A 4 2.18 -2.13 -0.81
N HIS A 5 1.10 -2.85 -1.11
CA HIS A 5 -0.11 -2.27 -1.74
C HIS A 5 -0.70 -1.10 -0.94
N LEU A 6 -0.95 -1.31 0.37
CA LEU A 6 -1.53 -0.26 1.21
C LEU A 6 -0.58 0.94 1.36
N ALA A 7 0.72 0.69 1.50
CA ALA A 7 1.72 1.74 1.59
C ALA A 7 1.75 2.60 0.30
N LEU A 8 1.73 1.96 -0.87
CA LEU A 8 1.71 2.66 -2.16
C LEU A 8 0.43 3.49 -2.34
N TYR A 9 -0.76 2.91 -2.06
CA TYR A 9 -2.03 3.63 -2.14
C TYR A 9 -2.07 4.82 -1.18
N ALA A 10 -1.63 4.63 0.07
CA ALA A 10 -1.55 5.70 1.05
C ALA A 10 -0.58 6.81 0.61
N SER A 11 0.59 6.44 0.07
CA SER A 11 1.58 7.40 -0.40
C SER A 11 1.04 8.30 -1.51
N VAL A 12 0.40 7.72 -2.52
CA VAL A 12 -0.23 8.51 -3.59
C VAL A 12 -1.35 9.38 -3.05
N ALA A 13 -2.21 8.84 -2.17
CA ALA A 13 -3.35 9.56 -1.63
C ALA A 13 -2.99 10.75 -0.76
N CYS A 14 -1.87 10.68 -0.01
CA CYS A 14 -1.43 11.77 0.87
C CYS A 14 -0.29 12.64 0.28
N GLY A 15 0.14 12.39 -0.96
CA GLY A 15 1.26 13.10 -1.57
C GLY A 15 2.59 12.79 -0.85
N GLY A 16 2.79 11.52 -0.49
CA GLY A 16 3.98 11.08 0.24
C GLY A 16 5.27 11.32 -0.56
N THR A 17 6.27 11.93 0.04
CA THR A 17 7.56 12.24 -0.58
C THR A 17 8.31 10.99 -1.01
N ALA A 18 8.19 9.90 -0.26
CA ALA A 18 8.77 8.62 -0.59
C ALA A 18 7.87 7.47 -0.09
N CYS A 19 7.93 6.34 -0.80
CA CYS A 19 7.23 5.11 -0.44
C CYS A 19 8.20 3.94 -0.46
N TRP A 20 8.49 3.39 0.72
CA TRP A 20 9.38 2.23 0.84
C TRP A 20 8.56 0.94 0.99
N VAL A 21 8.65 0.10 -0.01
CA VAL A 21 7.96 -1.20 -0.09
C VAL A 21 8.94 -2.32 -0.43
N ASN A 22 8.64 -3.54 0.00
CA ASN A 22 9.54 -4.68 -0.17
C ASN A 22 9.78 -5.08 -1.64
N GLU A 23 8.83 -4.75 -2.51
CA GLU A 23 8.82 -5.21 -3.90
C GLU A 23 9.74 -4.43 -4.82
N ILE A 24 10.28 -3.30 -4.37
CA ILE A 24 11.19 -2.46 -5.15
C ILE A 24 12.46 -2.16 -4.38
N GLY A 25 13.55 -2.00 -5.12
CA GLY A 25 14.81 -1.52 -4.54
C GLY A 25 14.65 -0.10 -4.02
N PHE A 26 15.16 0.16 -2.82
CA PHE A 26 15.05 1.45 -2.16
C PHE A 26 16.38 1.83 -1.51
N ASP A 27 16.78 3.06 -1.69
CA ASP A 27 17.95 3.64 -1.06
C ASP A 27 17.54 4.91 -0.30
N VAL A 28 17.77 4.93 1.02
CA VAL A 28 17.30 6.02 1.88
C VAL A 28 17.92 7.35 1.52
N ASP A 29 19.22 7.36 1.19
CA ASP A 29 19.91 8.59 0.87
C ASP A 29 19.39 9.18 -0.45
N ARG A 30 19.29 8.38 -1.49
CA ARG A 30 18.79 8.80 -2.81
C ARG A 30 17.27 9.09 -2.78
N ASP A 31 16.49 8.16 -2.22
CA ASP A 31 15.03 8.19 -2.38
C ASP A 31 14.31 9.04 -1.33
N VAL A 32 14.99 9.41 -0.23
CA VAL A 32 14.43 10.25 0.83
C VAL A 32 15.28 11.51 1.05
N ILE A 33 16.55 11.34 1.41
CA ILE A 33 17.37 12.47 1.85
C ILE A 33 17.59 13.48 0.73
N GLU A 34 18.00 13.03 -0.45
CA GLU A 34 18.22 13.90 -1.62
C GLU A 34 16.92 14.59 -2.04
N LYS A 35 15.77 13.88 -2.02
CA LYS A 35 14.47 14.46 -2.35
C LYS A 35 14.04 15.52 -1.35
N ILE A 36 14.18 15.27 -0.06
CA ILE A 36 13.88 16.27 0.98
C ILE A 36 14.76 17.50 0.79
N ASN A 37 16.07 17.33 0.68
CA ASN A 37 17.00 18.43 0.53
C ASN A 37 16.78 19.25 -0.76
N SER A 38 16.41 18.59 -1.86
CA SER A 38 16.06 19.28 -3.11
C SER A 38 14.75 20.07 -2.97
N SER A 39 13.74 19.48 -2.33
CA SER A 39 12.43 20.09 -2.15
C SER A 39 12.45 21.28 -1.17
N ILE A 40 13.29 21.25 -0.14
CA ILE A 40 13.52 22.40 0.75
C ILE A 40 13.98 23.63 -0.05
N ARG A 41 14.86 23.42 -1.03
CA ARG A 41 15.35 24.51 -1.91
C ARG A 41 14.26 25.14 -2.77
N THR A 42 13.17 24.42 -3.02
CA THR A 42 11.98 24.93 -3.75
C THR A 42 10.88 25.46 -2.82
N GLY A 43 11.13 25.52 -1.51
CA GLY A 43 10.20 26.07 -0.51
C GLY A 43 9.21 25.06 0.08
N LYS A 44 9.38 23.77 -0.14
CA LYS A 44 8.57 22.73 0.50
C LYS A 44 9.08 22.47 1.93
N HIS A 45 8.16 22.45 2.91
CA HIS A 45 8.52 22.32 4.32
C HIS A 45 7.89 21.08 5.01
N ASN A 46 6.97 20.38 4.32
CA ASN A 46 6.28 19.22 4.89
C ASN A 46 6.57 17.98 4.05
N PHE A 47 6.96 16.90 4.71
CA PHE A 47 7.36 15.65 4.07
C PHE A 47 6.67 14.48 4.75
N ILE A 48 6.22 13.51 3.96
CA ILE A 48 5.63 12.27 4.43
C ILE A 48 6.39 11.12 3.77
N VAL A 49 6.98 10.25 4.58
CA VAL A 49 7.62 9.01 4.12
C VAL A 49 6.77 7.84 4.58
N ILE A 50 6.26 7.07 3.65
CA ILE A 50 5.45 5.88 3.91
C ILE A 50 6.34 4.64 3.82
N VAL A 51 6.32 3.83 4.86
CA VAL A 51 7.13 2.60 4.95
C VAL A 51 6.22 1.41 5.17
N SER A 52 6.37 0.36 4.37
CA SER A 52 5.65 -0.90 4.57
C SER A 52 6.14 -1.62 5.82
N GLU A 53 5.24 -2.36 6.46
CA GLU A 53 5.52 -3.09 7.70
C GLU A 53 6.71 -4.07 7.54
N GLY A 54 7.58 -4.11 8.55
CA GLY A 54 8.67 -5.09 8.64
C GLY A 54 9.91 -4.81 7.79
N ILE A 55 10.00 -3.64 7.15
CA ILE A 55 11.17 -3.27 6.33
C ILE A 55 12.33 -2.79 7.20
N THR A 56 12.07 -1.90 8.14
CA THR A 56 13.10 -1.25 8.97
C THR A 56 12.54 -0.80 10.31
N ASP A 57 13.43 -0.48 11.24
CA ASP A 57 13.07 0.28 12.44
C ASP A 57 12.75 1.73 12.05
N VAL A 58 11.47 2.07 12.03
CA VAL A 58 10.99 3.40 11.61
C VAL A 58 11.41 4.52 12.56
N HIS A 59 11.66 4.22 13.84
CA HIS A 59 12.16 5.22 14.79
C HIS A 59 13.63 5.54 14.53
N HIS A 60 14.43 4.55 14.17
CA HIS A 60 15.80 4.76 13.73
C HIS A 60 15.84 5.53 12.40
N LEU A 61 14.97 5.17 11.45
CA LEU A 61 14.85 5.86 10.17
C LEU A 61 14.49 7.35 10.36
N ALA A 62 13.53 7.66 11.23
CA ALA A 62 13.15 9.05 11.51
C ALA A 62 14.32 9.87 12.05
N ARG A 63 15.09 9.34 13.00
CA ARG A 63 16.31 9.99 13.51
C ARG A 63 17.34 10.21 12.42
N TYR A 64 17.58 9.22 11.59
CA TYR A 64 18.52 9.32 10.47
C TYR A 64 18.12 10.43 9.48
N ILE A 65 16.83 10.52 9.13
CA ILE A 65 16.30 11.58 8.26
C ILE A 65 16.52 12.95 8.90
N GLU A 66 16.22 13.11 10.18
CA GLU A 66 16.40 14.36 10.93
C GLU A 66 17.89 14.78 10.97
N GLU A 67 18.79 13.85 11.27
CA GLU A 67 20.24 14.10 11.29
C GLU A 67 20.80 14.54 9.93
N LYS A 68 20.28 13.98 8.84
CA LYS A 68 20.76 14.24 7.47
C LYS A 68 20.15 15.47 6.81
N THR A 69 18.92 15.84 7.19
CA THR A 69 18.17 16.92 6.53
C THR A 69 17.95 18.14 7.42
N GLY A 70 18.12 18.01 8.73
CA GLY A 70 17.76 19.05 9.72
C GLY A 70 16.24 19.23 9.89
N VAL A 71 15.41 18.40 9.26
CA VAL A 71 13.94 18.45 9.38
C VAL A 71 13.50 17.57 10.54
N GLU A 72 12.83 18.16 11.52
CA GLU A 72 12.24 17.39 12.64
C GLU A 72 11.38 16.26 12.09
N SER A 73 11.69 15.04 12.49
CA SER A 73 11.08 13.83 11.95
C SER A 73 10.49 12.95 13.05
N ARG A 74 9.26 12.52 12.88
CA ARG A 74 8.53 11.68 13.83
C ARG A 74 7.99 10.42 13.18
N ALA A 75 8.28 9.27 13.77
CA ALA A 75 7.74 8.00 13.32
C ALA A 75 6.36 7.75 13.96
N THR A 76 5.41 7.33 13.15
CA THR A 76 4.09 6.88 13.61
C THR A 76 3.80 5.49 13.08
N VAL A 77 3.64 4.52 13.97
CA VAL A 77 3.24 3.15 13.62
C VAL A 77 1.72 3.06 13.75
N LEU A 78 1.03 2.94 12.62
CA LEU A 78 -0.44 2.99 12.59
C LEU A 78 -1.11 1.77 13.24
N GLY A 79 -0.47 0.59 13.21
CA GLY A 79 -1.01 -0.62 13.85
C GLY A 79 -2.41 -0.98 13.36
N HIS A 80 -3.36 -1.16 14.27
CA HIS A 80 -4.74 -1.57 13.95
C HIS A 80 -5.54 -0.51 13.17
N ILE A 81 -5.22 0.76 13.31
CA ILE A 81 -5.92 1.87 12.63
C ILE A 81 -5.92 1.69 11.12
N GLN A 82 -4.83 1.16 10.54
CA GLN A 82 -4.74 0.94 9.09
C GLN A 82 -5.63 -0.21 8.58
N ARG A 83 -6.21 -1.03 9.46
CA ARG A 83 -7.05 -2.18 9.06
C ARG A 83 -8.49 -1.79 8.70
N GLY A 84 -8.79 -0.52 8.69
CA GLY A 84 -10.02 0.01 8.18
C GLY A 84 -10.92 0.64 9.23
N GLY A 85 -12.02 1.19 8.75
CA GLY A 85 -13.09 1.79 9.52
C GLY A 85 -14.42 1.18 9.12
N THR A 86 -15.49 1.98 9.14
CA THR A 86 -16.82 1.56 8.68
C THR A 86 -16.79 1.27 7.18
N PRO A 87 -17.32 0.11 6.72
CA PRO A 87 -17.40 -0.22 5.30
C PRO A 87 -18.18 0.82 4.50
N THR A 88 -17.67 1.18 3.34
CA THR A 88 -18.36 2.06 2.40
C THR A 88 -19.52 1.34 1.71
N ALA A 89 -20.38 2.08 1.00
CA ALA A 89 -21.42 1.48 0.17
C ALA A 89 -20.85 0.48 -0.85
N ARG A 90 -19.69 0.84 -1.46
CA ARG A 90 -18.99 -0.05 -2.40
C ARG A 90 -18.55 -1.36 -1.76
N ASP A 91 -17.97 -1.31 -0.57
CA ASP A 91 -17.52 -2.51 0.15
C ASP A 91 -18.71 -3.43 0.42
N ARG A 92 -19.85 -2.87 0.86
CA ARG A 92 -21.07 -3.62 1.15
C ARG A 92 -21.67 -4.28 -0.09
N ILE A 93 -21.73 -3.54 -1.20
CA ILE A 93 -22.26 -4.07 -2.48
C ILE A 93 -21.39 -5.22 -2.96
N ILE A 94 -20.07 -5.05 -3.00
CA ILE A 94 -19.14 -6.09 -3.45
C ILE A 94 -19.24 -7.32 -2.54
N ALA A 95 -19.26 -7.14 -1.23
CA ALA A 95 -19.38 -8.25 -0.28
C ALA A 95 -20.68 -9.02 -0.48
N SER A 96 -21.81 -8.33 -0.70
CA SER A 96 -23.09 -8.98 -0.98
C SER A 96 -23.06 -9.78 -2.29
N GLN A 97 -22.50 -9.20 -3.35
CA GLN A 97 -22.34 -9.90 -4.63
C GLN A 97 -21.45 -11.14 -4.51
N MET A 98 -20.34 -11.05 -3.78
CA MET A 98 -19.45 -12.19 -3.52
C MET A 98 -20.15 -13.27 -2.70
N GLY A 99 -20.96 -12.88 -1.72
CA GLY A 99 -21.75 -13.80 -0.90
C GLY A 99 -22.79 -14.58 -1.72
N CYS A 100 -23.58 -13.88 -2.55
CA CYS A 100 -24.54 -14.54 -3.46
C CYS A 100 -23.82 -15.51 -4.41
N TYR A 101 -22.74 -15.06 -5.04
CA TYR A 101 -21.97 -15.90 -5.95
C TYR A 101 -21.40 -17.17 -5.26
N ALA A 102 -20.96 -17.05 -4.01
CA ALA A 102 -20.47 -18.18 -3.24
C ALA A 102 -21.61 -19.20 -2.94
N VAL A 103 -22.83 -18.74 -2.65
CA VAL A 103 -24.01 -19.59 -2.44
C VAL A 103 -24.37 -20.29 -3.76
N ASP A 104 -24.41 -19.58 -4.88
CA ASP A 104 -24.69 -20.16 -6.20
C ASP A 104 -23.70 -21.30 -6.56
N LEU A 105 -22.42 -21.16 -6.22
CA LEU A 105 -21.42 -22.22 -6.39
C LEU A 105 -21.76 -23.45 -5.53
N LEU A 106 -22.12 -23.24 -4.27
CA LEU A 106 -22.47 -24.32 -3.36
C LEU A 106 -23.77 -25.06 -3.79
N GLU A 107 -24.77 -24.35 -4.30
CA GLU A 107 -25.98 -24.94 -4.87
C GLU A 107 -25.69 -25.81 -6.10
N GLN A 108 -24.64 -25.46 -6.87
CA GLN A 108 -24.15 -26.26 -7.99
C GLN A 108 -23.23 -27.43 -7.55
N GLY A 109 -23.02 -27.62 -6.24
CA GLY A 109 -22.12 -28.63 -5.70
C GLY A 109 -20.62 -28.30 -5.89
N ILE A 110 -20.29 -27.06 -6.21
CA ILE A 110 -18.91 -26.60 -6.44
C ILE A 110 -18.34 -26.07 -5.12
N GLY A 111 -17.39 -26.81 -4.55
CA GLY A 111 -16.67 -26.44 -3.33
C GLY A 111 -15.20 -26.07 -3.60
N ASN A 112 -14.46 -25.77 -2.52
CA ASN A 112 -13.03 -25.44 -2.58
C ASN A 112 -12.69 -24.26 -3.48
N ARG A 113 -13.57 -23.23 -3.52
CA ARG A 113 -13.39 -22.03 -4.35
C ARG A 113 -13.05 -20.80 -3.51
N VAL A 114 -12.25 -19.92 -4.06
CA VAL A 114 -12.02 -18.56 -3.56
C VAL A 114 -12.72 -17.58 -4.48
N VAL A 115 -13.73 -16.91 -3.95
CA VAL A 115 -14.48 -15.88 -4.69
C VAL A 115 -13.71 -14.56 -4.60
N ILE A 116 -13.48 -13.94 -5.74
CA ILE A 116 -12.73 -12.68 -5.85
C ILE A 116 -13.44 -11.68 -6.76
N GLN A 117 -13.08 -10.40 -6.63
CA GLN A 117 -13.40 -9.40 -7.64
C GLN A 117 -12.19 -9.14 -8.53
N LYS A 118 -12.36 -9.27 -9.85
CA LYS A 118 -11.34 -8.95 -10.85
C LYS A 118 -11.97 -8.18 -12.01
N ASN A 119 -11.42 -7.01 -12.34
CA ASN A 119 -11.94 -6.14 -13.42
C ASN A 119 -13.44 -5.86 -13.29
N ALA A 120 -13.89 -5.49 -12.08
CA ALA A 120 -15.28 -5.24 -11.71
C ALA A 120 -16.25 -6.43 -11.88
N LYS A 121 -15.73 -7.63 -12.09
CA LYS A 121 -16.53 -8.88 -12.14
C LYS A 121 -16.24 -9.74 -10.92
N ILE A 122 -17.27 -10.42 -10.42
CA ILE A 122 -17.09 -11.46 -9.42
C ILE A 122 -16.80 -12.77 -10.16
N ILE A 123 -15.71 -13.40 -9.79
CA ILE A 123 -15.24 -14.68 -10.34
C ILE A 123 -14.69 -15.54 -9.20
N ASP A 124 -14.38 -16.78 -9.48
CA ASP A 124 -13.78 -17.70 -8.54
C ASP A 124 -12.57 -18.42 -9.11
N TYR A 125 -11.71 -18.90 -8.23
CA TYR A 125 -10.59 -19.77 -8.51
C TYR A 125 -10.60 -20.99 -7.61
N ASP A 126 -10.00 -22.09 -8.04
CA ASP A 126 -9.67 -23.18 -7.14
C ASP A 126 -8.76 -22.68 -5.99
N ILE A 127 -9.00 -23.17 -4.76
CA ILE A 127 -8.26 -22.68 -3.59
C ILE A 127 -6.75 -22.95 -3.69
N LEU A 128 -6.36 -24.12 -4.23
CA LEU A 128 -4.95 -24.46 -4.38
C LEU A 128 -4.28 -23.59 -5.45
N GLU A 129 -4.98 -23.31 -6.55
CA GLU A 129 -4.53 -22.36 -7.56
C GLU A 129 -4.39 -20.95 -6.97
N ALA A 130 -5.41 -20.46 -6.26
CA ALA A 130 -5.43 -19.14 -5.64
C ALA A 130 -4.26 -18.91 -4.66
N LEU A 131 -3.87 -19.94 -3.90
CA LEU A 131 -2.74 -19.89 -2.97
C LEU A 131 -1.38 -19.71 -3.66
N THR A 132 -1.27 -20.07 -4.92
CA THR A 132 -0.04 -19.86 -5.72
C THR A 132 0.03 -18.50 -6.40
N MET A 133 -1.10 -17.81 -6.49
CA MET A 133 -1.18 -16.52 -7.17
C MET A 133 -0.46 -15.42 -6.37
N LYS A 134 0.33 -14.62 -7.07
CA LYS A 134 0.98 -13.43 -6.52
C LYS A 134 0.40 -12.19 -7.20
N LYS A 135 -0.05 -11.24 -6.40
CA LYS A 135 -0.44 -9.92 -6.88
C LYS A 135 0.80 -9.00 -6.85
N GLY A 136 1.29 -8.60 -8.01
CA GLY A 136 2.33 -7.58 -8.10
C GLY A 136 1.83 -6.18 -7.73
N LEU A 137 2.75 -5.27 -7.43
CA LEU A 137 2.41 -3.85 -7.26
C LEU A 137 1.86 -3.26 -8.55
N ASP A 138 0.96 -2.30 -8.40
CA ASP A 138 0.47 -1.47 -9.51
C ASP A 138 1.59 -0.54 -9.99
N ARG A 139 2.18 -0.90 -11.15
CA ARG A 139 3.30 -0.13 -11.74
C ARG A 139 2.88 1.26 -12.16
N GLY A 140 1.66 1.43 -12.71
CA GLY A 140 1.15 2.74 -13.08
C GLY A 140 1.00 3.65 -11.87
N LEU A 141 0.50 3.13 -10.75
CA LEU A 141 0.40 3.88 -9.51
C LEU A 141 1.78 4.21 -8.92
N LEU A 142 2.76 3.33 -9.08
CA LEU A 142 4.14 3.59 -8.66
C LEU A 142 4.76 4.73 -9.48
N GLU A 143 4.56 4.75 -10.79
CA GLU A 143 5.00 5.85 -11.66
C GLU A 143 4.33 7.17 -11.26
N VAL A 144 3.01 7.17 -11.01
CA VAL A 144 2.30 8.34 -10.48
C VAL A 144 2.93 8.82 -9.18
N ASN A 145 3.21 7.90 -8.23
CA ASN A 145 3.85 8.25 -6.97
C ASN A 145 5.21 8.93 -7.16
N GLN A 146 5.98 8.51 -8.16
CA GLN A 146 7.28 9.13 -8.48
C GLN A 146 7.14 10.52 -9.08
N ILE A 147 6.12 10.74 -9.91
CA ILE A 147 5.87 12.01 -10.60
C ILE A 147 5.35 13.09 -9.64
N ILE A 148 4.41 12.75 -8.74
CA ILE A 148 3.81 13.73 -7.84
C ILE A 148 4.73 14.15 -6.68
N ASN A 149 5.87 13.49 -6.53
CA ASN A 149 6.82 13.67 -5.41
C ASN A 149 8.04 14.52 -5.81
N ILE A 150 7.87 15.39 -6.77
CA ILE A 150 8.90 16.34 -7.21
C ILE A 150 8.87 17.59 -6.31
#